data_37e546fd42932c8281f4ff65f11fcbb9
#
_entry.id   37e546fd42932c8281f4ff65f11fcbb9
#
_cell.length_a   1.000
_cell.length_b   1.000
_cell.length_c   1.000
_cell.angle_alpha   90.00
_cell.angle_beta   90.00
_cell.angle_gamma   90.00
#
_symmetry.space_group_name_H-M   'P 1'
#
loop_
_entity.id
_entity.type
_entity.pdbx_description
1 polymer ?
#
loop_
_entity_poly.entity_id
_entity_poly.type
_entity_poly.pdbx_seq_one_letter_code
_entity_poly.pdbx_strand_id
1 'polypeptide(L)'
;MENIILELEKSLFKYEFMSDIEYLNKIIDDKYVEVGKSGRKFLKNEVIKDLSILKQDRKISIYNFTCDKIGEEIYLIHYITKSNEDNIYRTSIWKKENGKIKIIFHQASLYKEKVNLIEY
;
A
#
# COMPACT_ATOMS: atom_id res chain seq x y z
N MET A 1 -1.87 15.79 5.23
CA MET A 1 -2.45 14.45 4.93
C MET A 1 -1.48 13.53 4.21
N GLU A 2 -0.66 14.07 3.33
CA GLU A 2 0.32 13.29 2.58
C GLU A 2 1.26 12.48 3.48
N ASN A 3 1.83 13.08 4.52
CA ASN A 3 2.72 12.38 5.45
C ASN A 3 2.02 11.26 6.21
N ILE A 4 0.77 11.47 6.57
CA ILE A 4 -0.02 10.47 7.28
C ILE A 4 -0.26 9.25 6.38
N ILE A 5 -0.63 9.49 5.12
CA ILE A 5 -0.88 8.42 4.15
C ILE A 5 0.41 7.67 3.84
N LEU A 6 1.54 8.38 3.70
CA LEU A 6 2.84 7.73 3.50
C LEU A 6 3.17 6.77 4.65
N GLU A 7 2.97 7.20 5.89
CA GLU A 7 3.25 6.34 7.04
C GLU A 7 2.29 5.16 7.13
N LEU A 8 1.02 5.37 6.78
CA LEU A 8 0.05 4.27 6.72
C LEU A 8 0.42 3.25 5.65
N GLU A 9 0.82 3.72 4.47
CA GLU A 9 1.26 2.82 3.39
C GLU A 9 2.50 2.03 3.82
N LYS A 10 3.48 2.70 4.44
CA LYS A 10 4.68 2.04 4.96
C LYS A 10 4.36 0.98 6.01
N SER A 11 3.33 1.20 6.81
CA SER A 11 2.97 0.26 7.88
C SER A 11 2.62 -1.12 7.34
N LEU A 12 2.14 -1.19 6.09
CA LEU A 12 1.78 -2.46 5.45
C LEU A 12 3.01 -3.32 5.08
N PHE A 13 4.21 -2.76 5.23
CA PHE A 13 5.48 -3.48 4.99
C PHE A 13 6.22 -3.83 6.29
N LYS A 14 5.74 -3.36 7.44
CA LYS A 14 6.42 -3.52 8.73
C LYS A 14 5.78 -4.63 9.56
N TYR A 15 6.61 -5.50 10.11
CA TYR A 15 6.14 -6.65 10.90
C TYR A 15 5.23 -6.25 12.06
N GLU A 16 5.57 -5.19 12.79
CA GLU A 16 4.77 -4.80 13.96
C GLU A 16 3.31 -4.48 13.62
N PHE A 17 3.06 -4.01 12.40
CA PHE A 17 1.70 -3.70 11.93
C PHE A 17 1.07 -4.87 11.18
N MET A 18 1.85 -5.59 10.36
CA MET A 18 1.33 -6.74 9.62
C MET A 18 0.87 -7.86 10.55
N SER A 19 1.49 -8.00 11.72
CA SER A 19 1.12 -9.00 12.70
C SER A 19 -0.07 -8.59 13.57
N ASP A 20 -0.52 -7.34 13.46
CA ASP A 20 -1.61 -6.80 14.27
C ASP A 20 -2.92 -6.81 13.44
N ILE A 21 -3.69 -7.88 13.61
CA ILE A 21 -4.92 -8.08 12.84
C ILE A 21 -5.95 -6.98 13.13
N GLU A 22 -6.04 -6.50 14.37
CA GLU A 22 -6.95 -5.40 14.69
C GLU A 22 -6.58 -4.12 13.94
N TYR A 23 -5.28 -3.83 13.86
CA TYR A 23 -4.78 -2.68 13.11
C TYR A 23 -5.15 -2.80 11.64
N LEU A 24 -4.89 -3.97 11.02
CA LEU A 24 -5.19 -4.20 9.61
C LEU A 24 -6.68 -4.07 9.33
N ASN A 25 -7.51 -4.58 10.24
CA ASN A 25 -8.96 -4.45 10.10
C ASN A 25 -9.44 -3.00 10.14
N LYS A 26 -8.73 -2.13 10.87
CA LYS A 26 -9.06 -0.70 10.96
C LYS A 26 -8.69 0.07 9.71
N ILE A 27 -7.52 -0.23 9.12
CA ILE A 27 -7.02 0.59 8.01
C ILE A 27 -7.37 0.04 6.63
N ILE A 28 -7.82 -1.22 6.53
CA ILE A 28 -8.24 -1.81 5.26
C ILE A 28 -9.77 -1.80 5.20
N ASP A 29 -10.30 -1.12 4.18
CA ASP A 29 -11.75 -1.03 3.99
C ASP A 29 -12.36 -2.39 3.65
N ASP A 30 -13.63 -2.61 4.05
CA ASP A 30 -14.32 -3.87 3.78
C ASP A 30 -14.45 -4.17 2.29
N LYS A 31 -14.44 -3.13 1.45
CA LYS A 31 -14.53 -3.26 -0.01
C LYS A 31 -13.18 -3.25 -0.71
N TYR A 32 -12.10 -3.39 0.06
CA TYR A 32 -10.75 -3.36 -0.48
C TYR A 32 -10.53 -4.38 -1.58
N VAL A 33 -9.84 -3.96 -2.63
CA VAL A 33 -9.41 -4.83 -3.74
C VAL A 33 -7.93 -4.57 -3.99
N GLU A 34 -7.18 -5.63 -4.16
CA GLU A 34 -5.77 -5.56 -4.52
C GLU A 34 -5.50 -6.45 -5.73
N VAL A 35 -4.72 -5.94 -6.68
CA VAL A 35 -4.20 -6.74 -7.79
C VAL A 35 -2.68 -6.59 -7.76
N GLY A 36 -1.96 -7.68 -7.48
CA GLY A 36 -0.51 -7.67 -7.44
C GLY A 36 0.12 -7.89 -8.81
N LYS A 37 1.45 -7.85 -8.87
CA LYS A 37 2.18 -8.06 -10.11
C LYS A 37 1.97 -9.46 -10.70
N SER A 38 1.47 -10.40 -9.90
CA SER A 38 1.10 -11.74 -10.38
C SER A 38 -0.16 -11.73 -11.26
N GLY A 39 -0.91 -10.61 -11.24
CA GLY A 39 -2.19 -10.50 -11.92
C GLY A 39 -3.37 -11.08 -11.15
N ARG A 40 -3.14 -11.62 -9.97
CA ARG A 40 -4.20 -12.21 -9.14
C ARG A 40 -4.87 -11.14 -8.28
N LYS A 41 -6.20 -11.23 -8.16
CA LYS A 41 -7.00 -10.33 -7.34
C LYS A 41 -7.16 -10.89 -5.92
N PHE A 42 -7.01 -10.01 -4.92
CA PHE A 42 -7.19 -10.34 -3.50
C PHE A 42 -8.19 -9.39 -2.88
N LEU A 43 -9.02 -9.91 -1.98
CA LEU A 43 -9.95 -9.13 -1.18
C LEU A 43 -9.40 -8.94 0.24
N LYS A 44 -10.05 -8.11 1.05
CA LYS A 44 -9.58 -7.74 2.39
C LYS A 44 -9.15 -8.93 3.24
N ASN A 45 -10.02 -9.94 3.37
CA ASN A 45 -9.73 -11.08 4.25
C ASN A 45 -8.51 -11.89 3.78
N GLU A 46 -8.35 -12.01 2.47
CA GLU A 46 -7.19 -12.71 1.90
C GLU A 46 -5.90 -11.94 2.18
N VAL A 47 -5.94 -10.62 2.02
CA VAL A 47 -4.77 -9.76 2.27
C VAL A 47 -4.37 -9.80 3.74
N ILE A 48 -5.34 -9.69 4.66
CA ILE A 48 -5.06 -9.75 6.09
C ILE A 48 -4.45 -11.10 6.46
N LYS A 49 -5.00 -12.19 5.93
CA LYS A 49 -4.48 -13.53 6.17
C LYS A 49 -3.02 -13.64 5.70
N ASP A 50 -2.74 -13.18 4.48
CA ASP A 50 -1.41 -13.28 3.90
C ASP A 50 -0.39 -12.43 4.65
N LEU A 51 -0.75 -11.21 5.04
CA LEU A 51 0.15 -10.35 5.81
C LEU A 51 0.40 -10.90 7.22
N SER A 52 -0.62 -11.42 7.87
CA SER A 52 -0.53 -11.85 9.27
C SER A 52 0.34 -13.09 9.47
N ILE A 53 0.60 -13.86 8.43
CA ILE A 53 1.47 -15.04 8.54
C ILE A 53 2.96 -14.73 8.30
N LEU A 54 3.29 -13.50 7.87
CA LEU A 54 4.67 -13.10 7.69
C LEU A 54 5.36 -12.97 9.05
N LYS A 55 6.62 -13.41 9.13
CA LYS A 55 7.35 -13.50 10.40
C LYS A 55 8.34 -12.37 10.63
N GLN A 56 8.52 -11.49 9.66
CA GLN A 56 9.49 -10.41 9.72
C GLN A 56 9.10 -9.29 8.77
N ASP A 57 9.78 -8.14 8.89
CA ASP A 57 9.58 -7.02 8.00
C ASP A 57 9.80 -7.45 6.55
N ARG A 58 9.01 -6.87 5.65
CA ARG A 58 9.17 -7.09 4.22
C ARG A 58 10.41 -6.38 3.67
N LYS A 59 11.01 -5.46 4.43
CA LYS A 59 12.21 -4.70 4.07
C LYS A 59 12.07 -4.01 2.73
N ILE A 60 10.93 -3.35 2.53
CA ILE A 60 10.62 -2.64 1.29
C ILE A 60 10.76 -1.14 1.54
N SER A 61 11.57 -0.48 0.72
CA SER A 61 11.68 0.98 0.70
C SER A 61 10.74 1.54 -0.34
N ILE A 62 10.23 2.74 -0.09
CA ILE A 62 9.34 3.46 -0.99
C ILE A 62 10.14 4.55 -1.70
N TYR A 63 10.02 4.58 -3.02
CA TYR A 63 10.69 5.57 -3.87
C TYR A 63 9.65 6.37 -4.67
N ASN A 64 9.99 7.62 -4.95
CA ASN A 64 9.22 8.49 -5.84
C ASN A 64 7.74 8.57 -5.46
N PHE A 65 7.49 8.79 -4.19
CA PHE A 65 6.13 8.87 -3.66
C PHE A 65 5.42 10.14 -4.11
N THR A 66 4.20 10.00 -4.61
CA THR A 66 3.31 11.12 -4.90
C THR A 66 1.96 10.89 -4.25
N CYS A 67 1.30 11.98 -3.86
CA CYS A 67 -0.02 11.93 -3.24
C CYS A 67 -0.87 13.06 -3.79
N ASP A 68 -1.97 12.70 -4.46
CA ASP A 68 -2.90 13.67 -5.05
C ASP A 68 -4.29 13.50 -4.45
N LYS A 69 -4.90 14.59 -4.04
CA LYS A 69 -6.28 14.60 -3.60
C LYS A 69 -7.17 14.63 -4.85
N ILE A 70 -7.85 13.52 -5.13
CA ILE A 70 -8.65 13.36 -6.36
C ILE A 70 -10.15 13.55 -6.13
N GLY A 71 -10.57 13.76 -4.91
CA GLY A 71 -11.95 13.99 -4.53
C GLY A 71 -11.99 14.48 -3.10
N GLU A 72 -13.18 14.72 -2.58
CA GLU A 72 -13.33 15.12 -1.18
C GLU A 72 -12.90 13.96 -0.29
N GLU A 73 -11.79 14.16 0.46
CA GLU A 73 -11.23 13.16 1.36
C GLU A 73 -10.82 11.83 0.68
N ILE A 74 -10.47 11.89 -0.63
CA ILE A 74 -9.98 10.73 -1.38
C ILE A 74 -8.61 11.06 -1.97
N TYR A 75 -7.65 10.18 -1.73
CA TYR A 75 -6.25 10.41 -2.06
C TYR A 75 -5.70 9.27 -2.90
N LEU A 76 -5.10 9.63 -4.03
CA LEU A 76 -4.45 8.70 -4.94
C LEU A 76 -2.95 8.82 -4.73
N ILE A 77 -2.30 7.69 -4.44
CA ILE A 77 -0.85 7.67 -4.28
C ILE A 77 -0.19 6.75 -5.29
N HIS A 78 0.99 7.12 -5.71
CA HIS A 78 1.86 6.30 -6.55
C HIS A 78 3.25 6.26 -5.94
N TYR A 79 3.91 5.13 -6.08
CA TYR A 79 5.31 5.00 -5.67
C TYR A 79 5.94 3.79 -6.34
N ILE A 80 7.25 3.66 -6.19
CA ILE A 80 8.01 2.55 -6.73
C ILE A 80 8.63 1.77 -5.57
N THR A 81 8.62 0.46 -5.67
CA THR A 81 9.38 -0.43 -4.80
C THR A 81 10.29 -1.30 -5.67
N LYS A 82 11.28 -1.92 -5.06
CA LYS A 82 12.18 -2.84 -5.76
C LYS A 82 11.90 -4.27 -5.36
N SER A 83 11.94 -5.16 -6.34
CA SER A 83 11.87 -6.61 -6.11
C SER A 83 12.99 -7.23 -6.94
N ASN A 84 14.08 -7.63 -6.26
CA ASN A 84 15.32 -8.04 -6.92
C ASN A 84 15.84 -6.90 -7.82
N GLU A 85 15.94 -7.12 -9.12
CA GLU A 85 16.40 -6.08 -10.06
C GLU A 85 15.26 -5.31 -10.72
N ASP A 86 14.03 -5.69 -10.41
CA ASP A 86 12.85 -5.09 -11.03
C ASP A 86 12.31 -3.93 -10.21
N ASN A 87 11.84 -2.90 -10.90
CA ASN A 87 11.04 -1.85 -10.29
C ASN A 87 9.56 -2.23 -10.39
N ILE A 88 8.83 -1.98 -9.32
CA ILE A 88 7.40 -2.24 -9.25
C ILE A 88 6.70 -0.90 -9.05
N TYR A 89 5.79 -0.55 -9.94
CA TYR A 89 4.98 0.66 -9.83
C TYR A 89 3.71 0.32 -9.06
N ARG A 90 3.48 1.04 -7.98
CA ARG A 90 2.36 0.77 -7.07
C ARG A 90 1.43 1.96 -6.99
N THR A 91 0.15 1.66 -6.93
CA THR A 91 -0.91 2.65 -6.82
C THR A 91 -1.84 2.24 -5.70
N SER A 92 -2.13 3.18 -4.79
CA SER A 92 -3.13 2.96 -3.75
C SER A 92 -4.12 4.11 -3.72
N ILE A 93 -5.33 3.81 -3.30
CA ILE A 93 -6.35 4.82 -3.04
C ILE A 93 -6.74 4.72 -1.56
N TRP A 94 -6.63 5.85 -0.85
CA TRP A 94 -7.01 6.00 0.55
C TRP A 94 -8.19 6.94 0.65
N LYS A 95 -9.10 6.67 1.56
CA LYS A 95 -10.22 7.58 1.85
C LYS A 95 -10.26 7.92 3.33
N LYS A 96 -10.72 9.12 3.63
CA LYS A 96 -11.02 9.54 5.01
C LYS A 96 -12.53 9.68 5.14
N GLU A 97 -13.11 8.95 6.08
CA GLU A 97 -14.55 8.94 6.32
C GLU A 97 -14.80 8.83 7.81
N ASN A 98 -15.59 9.75 8.35
CA ASN A 98 -15.90 9.78 9.79
C ASN A 98 -14.63 9.78 10.66
N GLY A 99 -13.61 10.53 10.25
CA GLY A 99 -12.34 10.63 10.95
C GLY A 99 -11.43 9.42 10.80
N LYS A 100 -11.83 8.41 10.04
CA LYS A 100 -11.05 7.18 9.83
C LYS A 100 -10.46 7.17 8.43
N ILE A 101 -9.18 6.78 8.33
CA ILE A 101 -8.48 6.70 7.05
C ILE A 101 -8.28 5.24 6.71
N LYS A 102 -8.79 4.82 5.54
CA LYS A 102 -8.74 3.43 5.10
C LYS A 102 -8.30 3.32 3.66
N ILE A 103 -7.53 2.28 3.37
CA ILE A 103 -7.18 1.95 2.00
C ILE A 103 -8.33 1.19 1.34
N ILE A 104 -8.67 1.58 0.12
CA ILE A 104 -9.77 0.95 -0.63
C ILE A 104 -9.30 0.21 -1.87
N PHE A 105 -8.07 0.48 -2.34
CA PHE A 105 -7.55 -0.14 -3.55
C PHE A 105 -6.03 -0.12 -3.55
N HIS A 106 -5.43 -1.17 -4.10
CA HIS A 106 -3.99 -1.23 -4.38
C HIS A 106 -3.74 -2.04 -5.63
N GLN A 107 -2.81 -1.57 -6.47
CA GLN A 107 -2.37 -2.32 -7.64
C GLN A 107 -0.86 -2.16 -7.82
N ALA A 108 -0.21 -3.25 -8.23
CA ALA A 108 1.21 -3.28 -8.49
C ALA A 108 1.47 -3.83 -9.89
N SER A 109 2.37 -3.19 -10.62
CA SER A 109 2.75 -3.59 -11.97
C SER A 109 4.25 -3.52 -12.14
N LEU A 110 4.79 -4.39 -12.99
CA LEU A 110 6.18 -4.31 -13.38
C LEU A 110 6.42 -2.98 -14.09
N TYR A 111 7.46 -2.23 -13.71
CA TYR A 111 7.75 -0.91 -14.28
C TYR A 111 9.10 -0.95 -14.99
N LYS A 112 9.07 -0.81 -16.30
CA LYS A 112 10.27 -0.99 -17.15
C LYS A 112 10.93 0.31 -17.56
N GLU A 113 10.35 1.45 -17.18
CA GLU A 113 10.95 2.75 -17.51
C GLU A 113 12.18 3.01 -16.63
N LYS A 114 13.18 3.67 -17.21
CA LYS A 114 14.32 4.11 -16.44
C LYS A 114 13.97 5.39 -15.70
N VAL A 115 14.25 5.42 -14.41
CA VAL A 115 13.88 6.55 -13.56
C VAL A 115 14.89 6.69 -12.42
N ASN A 116 15.15 7.93 -12.01
CA ASN A 116 15.95 8.18 -10.81
C ASN A 116 15.07 7.89 -9.59
N LEU A 117 15.57 7.05 -8.68
CA LEU A 117 14.85 6.67 -7.49
C LEU A 117 15.22 7.56 -6.31
N ILE A 118 14.23 8.23 -5.75
CA ILE A 118 14.37 9.10 -4.59
C ILE A 118 13.58 8.45 -3.45
N GLU A 119 14.27 8.05 -2.40
CA GLU A 119 13.66 7.36 -1.26
C GLU A 119 12.85 8.32 -0.39
N TYR A 120 11.73 7.83 0.10
CA TYR A 120 10.81 8.57 0.97
C TYR A 120 10.69 7.95 2.36
#